data_f50e7c4c0458eceb291c5711bc71ec1d
#
_entry.id   f50e7c4c0458eceb291c5711bc71ec1d
#
_cell.length_a   1.000
_cell.length_b   1.000
_cell.length_c   1.000
_cell.angle_alpha   90.00
_cell.angle_beta   90.00
_cell.angle_gamma   90.00
#
_symmetry.space_group_name_H-M   'P 1'
#
loop_
_entity.id
_entity.type
_entity.pdbx_description
1 polymer ?
#
loop_
_entity_poly.entity_id
_entity_poly.type
_entity_poly.pdbx_seq_one_letter_code
_entity_poly.pdbx_strand_id
1 'polypeptide(L)'
;MIENFFNSIRNIFAVPDLRRRVLFTLAMLAVYRIGSHVRTPGIDPAALAALWETGDLHRSLAGVMDLFSGGNFKVVSIFALGITPYITASIILQLMTVVSPRLKALQEEGEMGRRKITQYTRYLTVVLCSVQSFGIAYWLQNQQTNTGSLVGNPGPGFIAMTMLTLATGTTFIMWLGEQITERGVGNGISLIIFAGIVLRIPSGAETMYEKLTSGGTGTALGVIALLIAMVLVIAGIVFVERGFRKVPINHARRMVGRQSIPQQQTHMPLKVNMGGVIPVIFASSILAFPQTILGFVGATDPNETGTFRAWLAKLAVDLGGQDHPLHYLIYSTAIIFFTFFYVSIIFNTDEVANNLRKNGAFVPGIRPGKRTADYLNEILTRLTTVGAIYLAVVALMPQFLLAGFQFQYLPLIGAPIDSMLRSNPLTSWLTTGIGVQFYFGGTSLLILIGVAMDTMNQIESQLIMRHYDGFLGPRGRRMRGRRAM
;
A
#
# COMPACT_ATOMS: atom_id res chain seq x y z
N MET A 1 9.08 -18.16 -21.83
CA MET A 1 8.51 -17.27 -20.80
C MET A 1 7.95 -15.98 -21.41
N ILE A 2 8.72 -15.30 -22.25
CA ILE A 2 8.32 -14.05 -22.96
C ILE A 2 7.13 -14.30 -23.92
N GLU A 3 7.14 -15.39 -24.69
CA GLU A 3 6.01 -15.76 -25.58
C GLU A 3 4.70 -16.02 -24.81
N ASN A 4 4.79 -16.68 -23.65
CA ASN A 4 3.62 -16.90 -22.81
C ASN A 4 3.03 -15.58 -22.27
N PHE A 5 3.88 -14.60 -21.97
CA PHE A 5 3.46 -13.27 -21.55
C PHE A 5 2.72 -12.52 -22.65
N PHE A 6 3.27 -12.49 -23.87
CA PHE A 6 2.60 -11.87 -25.02
C PHE A 6 1.29 -12.58 -25.40
N ASN A 7 1.26 -13.91 -25.31
CA ASN A 7 0.05 -14.69 -25.54
C ASN A 7 -1.02 -14.41 -24.47
N SER A 8 -0.63 -14.25 -23.20
CA SER A 8 -1.55 -13.85 -22.13
C SER A 8 -2.14 -12.47 -22.37
N ILE A 9 -1.32 -11.49 -22.76
CA ILE A 9 -1.81 -10.15 -23.11
C ILE A 9 -2.78 -10.21 -24.29
N ARG A 10 -2.44 -10.93 -25.35
CA ARG A 10 -3.32 -11.10 -26.50
C ARG A 10 -4.66 -11.73 -26.12
N ASN A 11 -4.65 -12.71 -25.22
CA ASN A 11 -5.85 -13.36 -24.73
C ASN A 11 -6.73 -12.43 -23.88
N ILE A 12 -6.14 -11.52 -23.12
CA ILE A 12 -6.86 -10.48 -22.36
C ILE A 12 -7.67 -9.59 -23.30
N PHE A 13 -7.08 -9.17 -24.42
CA PHE A 13 -7.76 -8.32 -25.41
C PHE A 13 -8.75 -9.11 -26.30
N ALA A 14 -8.59 -10.42 -26.40
CA ALA A 14 -9.51 -11.29 -27.17
C ALA A 14 -10.87 -11.46 -26.46
N VAL A 15 -10.95 -11.37 -25.13
CA VAL A 15 -12.19 -11.50 -24.36
C VAL A 15 -12.87 -10.13 -24.23
N PRO A 16 -14.08 -9.90 -24.85
CA PRO A 16 -14.70 -8.57 -24.95
C PRO A 16 -14.96 -7.90 -23.60
N ASP A 17 -15.44 -8.66 -22.61
CA ASP A 17 -15.75 -8.12 -21.29
C ASP A 17 -14.48 -7.74 -20.51
N LEU A 18 -13.45 -8.58 -20.57
CA LEU A 18 -12.19 -8.29 -19.89
C LEU A 18 -11.51 -7.09 -20.53
N ARG A 19 -11.54 -7.00 -21.86
CA ARG A 19 -11.08 -5.84 -22.60
C ARG A 19 -11.80 -4.56 -22.16
N ARG A 20 -13.13 -4.59 -22.02
CA ARG A 20 -13.90 -3.43 -21.54
C ARG A 20 -13.48 -3.00 -20.14
N ARG A 21 -13.31 -3.95 -19.22
CA ARG A 21 -12.87 -3.68 -17.83
C ARG A 21 -11.47 -3.09 -17.78
N VAL A 22 -10.53 -3.66 -18.54
CA VAL A 22 -9.14 -3.17 -18.62
C VAL A 22 -9.10 -1.77 -19.23
N LEU A 23 -9.78 -1.54 -20.35
CA LEU A 23 -9.86 -0.22 -20.97
C LEU A 23 -10.51 0.82 -20.05
N PHE A 24 -11.57 0.43 -19.32
CA PHE A 24 -12.20 1.31 -18.33
C PHE A 24 -11.21 1.67 -17.20
N THR A 25 -10.46 0.71 -16.68
CA THR A 25 -9.43 0.96 -15.66
C THR A 25 -8.36 1.93 -16.17
N LEU A 26 -7.85 1.71 -17.39
CA LEU A 26 -6.87 2.59 -18.02
C LEU A 26 -7.43 4.00 -18.26
N ALA A 27 -8.69 4.11 -18.68
CA ALA A 27 -9.36 5.41 -18.87
C ALA A 27 -9.49 6.17 -17.53
N MET A 28 -9.87 5.49 -16.44
CA MET A 28 -9.95 6.12 -15.11
C MET A 28 -8.59 6.54 -14.59
N LEU A 29 -7.54 5.76 -14.82
CA LEU A 29 -6.16 6.14 -14.48
C LEU A 29 -5.67 7.33 -15.32
N ALA A 30 -6.08 7.42 -16.58
CA ALA A 30 -5.79 8.60 -17.42
C ALA A 30 -6.50 9.86 -16.89
N VAL A 31 -7.76 9.75 -16.46
CA VAL A 31 -8.48 10.86 -15.79
C VAL A 31 -7.76 11.30 -14.51
N TYR A 32 -7.32 10.35 -13.68
CA TYR A 32 -6.48 10.65 -12.51
C TYR A 32 -5.22 11.42 -12.92
N ARG A 33 -4.54 11.00 -13.99
CA ARG A 33 -3.32 11.65 -14.46
C ARG A 33 -3.57 13.09 -14.96
N ILE A 34 -4.65 13.33 -15.68
CA ILE A 34 -5.05 14.68 -16.15
C ILE A 34 -5.26 15.59 -14.93
N GLY A 35 -6.03 15.13 -13.94
CA GLY A 35 -6.29 15.90 -12.72
C GLY A 35 -5.05 16.20 -11.89
N SER A 36 -4.03 15.33 -11.93
CA SER A 36 -2.76 15.58 -11.23
C SER A 36 -1.95 16.77 -11.78
N HIS A 37 -2.25 17.26 -12.98
CA HIS A 37 -1.64 18.45 -13.58
C HIS A 37 -2.41 19.74 -13.30
N VAL A 38 -3.63 19.64 -12.78
CA VAL A 38 -4.44 20.81 -12.41
C VAL A 38 -3.97 21.34 -11.06
N ARG A 39 -3.37 22.51 -11.05
CA ARG A 39 -2.82 23.14 -9.83
C ARG A 39 -3.91 23.80 -9.00
N THR A 40 -3.68 23.85 -7.69
CA THR A 40 -4.54 24.60 -6.77
C THR A 40 -4.40 26.10 -7.04
N PRO A 41 -5.50 26.86 -7.20
CA PRO A 41 -5.44 28.29 -7.49
C PRO A 41 -4.79 29.10 -6.34
N GLY A 42 -4.13 30.21 -6.69
CA GLY A 42 -3.56 31.16 -5.71
C GLY A 42 -2.13 30.84 -5.25
N ILE A 43 -1.48 29.82 -5.78
CA ILE A 43 -0.10 29.44 -5.46
C ILE A 43 0.81 29.82 -6.64
N ASP A 44 1.94 30.46 -6.33
CA ASP A 44 2.96 30.78 -7.33
C ASP A 44 3.80 29.55 -7.66
N PRO A 45 3.80 29.08 -8.92
CA PRO A 45 4.56 27.89 -9.32
C PRO A 45 6.07 28.08 -9.21
N ALA A 46 6.59 29.30 -9.43
CA ALA A 46 8.03 29.57 -9.40
C ALA A 46 8.55 29.56 -7.95
N ALA A 47 7.81 30.20 -7.05
CA ALA A 47 8.13 30.20 -5.62
C ALA A 47 8.06 28.77 -5.02
N LEU A 48 7.07 27.97 -5.46
CA LEU A 48 6.93 26.58 -5.03
C LEU A 48 8.11 25.71 -5.52
N ALA A 49 8.54 25.87 -6.76
CA ALA A 49 9.69 25.14 -7.31
C ALA A 49 10.99 25.48 -6.54
N ALA A 50 11.24 26.77 -6.28
CA ALA A 50 12.39 27.23 -5.51
C ALA A 50 12.41 26.63 -4.09
N LEU A 51 11.25 26.48 -3.48
CA LEU A 51 11.09 25.87 -2.14
C LEU A 51 11.44 24.39 -2.13
N TRP A 52 11.21 23.67 -3.21
CA TRP A 52 11.61 22.27 -3.38
C TRP A 52 13.10 22.11 -3.70
N GLU A 53 13.74 23.10 -4.35
CA GLU A 53 15.17 23.08 -4.66
C GLU A 53 16.07 23.29 -3.45
N THR A 54 15.60 23.97 -2.40
CA THR A 54 16.34 24.19 -1.13
C THR A 54 16.61 22.88 -0.37
N GLY A 55 16.02 21.76 -0.75
CA GLY A 55 16.38 20.41 -0.30
C GLY A 55 15.80 19.97 1.06
N ASP A 56 15.42 20.89 1.93
CA ASP A 56 14.91 20.57 3.27
C ASP A 56 13.50 19.97 3.25
N LEU A 57 12.69 20.34 2.24
CA LEU A 57 11.35 19.80 2.10
C LEU A 57 11.32 18.31 1.74
N HIS A 58 12.32 17.80 1.02
CA HIS A 58 12.38 16.39 0.68
C HIS A 58 12.53 15.47 1.90
N ARG A 59 13.17 15.97 2.95
CA ARG A 59 13.37 15.25 4.23
C ARG A 59 12.23 15.50 5.22
N SER A 60 11.35 16.46 4.94
CA SER A 60 10.24 16.85 5.78
C SER A 60 8.96 16.07 5.47
N LEU A 61 7.89 16.38 6.22
CA LEU A 61 6.52 15.92 5.99
C LEU A 61 6.09 16.00 4.52
N ALA A 62 6.45 17.11 3.86
CA ALA A 62 6.10 17.36 2.47
C ALA A 62 6.64 16.27 1.52
N GLY A 63 7.87 15.79 1.74
CA GLY A 63 8.46 14.69 0.97
C GLY A 63 7.72 13.37 1.12
N VAL A 64 7.31 13.03 2.35
CA VAL A 64 6.52 11.81 2.62
C VAL A 64 5.12 11.90 1.99
N MET A 65 4.44 13.05 2.14
CA MET A 65 3.13 13.26 1.50
C MET A 65 3.23 13.20 -0.02
N ASP A 66 4.30 13.75 -0.59
CA ASP A 66 4.55 13.72 -2.02
C ASP A 66 4.78 12.29 -2.53
N LEU A 67 5.47 11.44 -1.74
CA LEU A 67 5.67 10.04 -2.07
C LEU A 67 4.34 9.29 -2.25
N PHE A 68 3.42 9.44 -1.32
CA PHE A 68 2.11 8.77 -1.36
C PHE A 68 1.14 9.41 -2.35
N SER A 69 1.27 10.70 -2.63
CA SER A 69 0.44 11.37 -3.63
C SER A 69 0.92 11.16 -5.07
N GLY A 70 2.10 10.52 -5.27
CA GLY A 70 2.64 10.28 -6.62
C GLY A 70 3.19 11.53 -7.30
N GLY A 71 3.76 12.48 -6.53
CA GLY A 71 4.29 13.75 -7.06
C GLY A 71 3.28 14.90 -7.11
N ASN A 72 2.05 14.66 -6.68
CA ASN A 72 0.98 15.65 -6.72
C ASN A 72 1.16 16.76 -5.69
N PHE A 73 1.83 16.47 -4.57
CA PHE A 73 2.11 17.45 -3.53
C PHE A 73 3.20 18.44 -3.95
N LYS A 74 4.22 17.99 -4.68
CA LYS A 74 5.28 18.86 -5.23
C LYS A 74 4.73 20.00 -6.10
N VAL A 75 3.63 19.75 -6.80
CA VAL A 75 2.96 20.72 -7.69
C VAL A 75 1.76 21.38 -7.00
N VAL A 76 1.41 20.93 -5.81
CA VAL A 76 0.18 21.26 -5.07
C VAL A 76 -1.03 21.21 -6.01
N SER A 77 -1.19 20.05 -6.68
CA SER A 77 -2.34 19.81 -7.55
C SER A 77 -3.62 19.66 -6.72
N ILE A 78 -4.78 19.65 -7.39
CA ILE A 78 -6.07 19.35 -6.74
C ILE A 78 -6.05 17.96 -6.04
N PHE A 79 -5.10 17.09 -6.42
CA PHE A 79 -4.88 15.77 -5.85
C PHE A 79 -3.69 15.72 -4.88
N ALA A 80 -3.25 16.84 -4.33
CA ALA A 80 -2.06 16.90 -3.46
C ALA A 80 -2.16 16.01 -2.23
N LEU A 81 -3.34 15.90 -1.60
CA LEU A 81 -3.59 14.95 -0.50
C LEU A 81 -3.61 13.48 -0.95
N GLY A 82 -3.78 13.22 -2.24
CA GLY A 82 -3.91 11.88 -2.77
C GLY A 82 -5.05 11.11 -2.13
N ILE A 83 -4.82 9.80 -1.91
CA ILE A 83 -5.78 8.88 -1.30
C ILE A 83 -5.55 8.70 0.20
N THR A 84 -4.54 9.36 0.78
CA THR A 84 -4.13 9.21 2.19
C THR A 84 -5.28 9.41 3.19
N PRO A 85 -6.16 10.45 3.07
CA PRO A 85 -7.28 10.63 3.99
C PRO A 85 -8.27 9.45 3.97
N TYR A 86 -8.48 8.84 2.81
CA TYR A 86 -9.34 7.68 2.69
C TYR A 86 -8.72 6.43 3.34
N ILE A 87 -7.42 6.22 3.16
CA ILE A 87 -6.71 5.11 3.82
C ILE A 87 -6.83 5.26 5.33
N THR A 88 -6.54 6.46 5.86
CA THR A 88 -6.64 6.75 7.29
C THR A 88 -8.07 6.52 7.82
N ALA A 89 -9.09 7.00 7.11
CA ALA A 89 -10.49 6.76 7.45
C ALA A 89 -10.83 5.26 7.47
N SER A 90 -10.37 4.52 6.48
CA SER A 90 -10.57 3.07 6.38
C SER A 90 -9.93 2.33 7.55
N ILE A 91 -8.69 2.71 7.92
CA ILE A 91 -7.99 2.14 9.09
C ILE A 91 -8.78 2.41 10.37
N ILE A 92 -9.17 3.66 10.60
CA ILE A 92 -9.93 4.05 11.80
C ILE A 92 -11.22 3.24 11.91
N LEU A 93 -11.98 3.10 10.82
CA LEU A 93 -13.21 2.33 10.85
C LEU A 93 -12.97 0.82 11.02
N GLN A 94 -11.94 0.27 10.41
CA GLN A 94 -11.57 -1.14 10.64
C GLN A 94 -11.15 -1.39 12.10
N LEU A 95 -10.39 -0.49 12.72
CA LEU A 95 -10.08 -0.57 14.15
C LEU A 95 -11.37 -0.45 15.00
N MET A 96 -12.26 0.46 14.62
CA MET A 96 -13.53 0.66 15.32
C MET A 96 -14.49 -0.54 15.19
N THR A 97 -14.42 -1.35 14.13
CA THR A 97 -15.22 -2.59 14.03
C THR A 97 -14.82 -3.63 15.08
N VAL A 98 -13.58 -3.60 15.55
CA VAL A 98 -13.12 -4.49 16.62
C VAL A 98 -13.56 -4.00 18.00
N VAL A 99 -13.54 -2.67 18.21
CA VAL A 99 -13.82 -2.05 19.49
C VAL A 99 -15.34 -1.88 19.72
N SER A 100 -16.10 -1.56 18.66
CA SER A 100 -17.52 -1.25 18.76
C SER A 100 -18.40 -2.46 18.39
N PRO A 101 -19.19 -3.00 19.34
CA PRO A 101 -20.09 -4.13 19.06
C PRO A 101 -21.11 -3.84 17.95
N ARG A 102 -21.55 -2.56 17.84
CA ARG A 102 -22.51 -2.13 16.80
C ARG A 102 -21.92 -2.23 15.40
N LEU A 103 -20.64 -1.81 15.21
CA LEU A 103 -19.97 -1.89 13.93
C LEU A 103 -19.60 -3.33 13.57
N LYS A 104 -19.27 -4.15 14.58
CA LYS A 104 -19.05 -5.58 14.42
C LYS A 104 -20.33 -6.28 13.93
N ALA A 105 -21.47 -6.03 14.55
CA ALA A 105 -22.75 -6.56 14.11
C ALA A 105 -23.08 -6.17 12.66
N LEU A 106 -22.83 -4.90 12.30
CA LEU A 106 -22.96 -4.43 10.90
C LEU A 106 -22.06 -5.20 9.94
N GLN A 107 -20.82 -5.52 10.32
CA GLN A 107 -19.90 -6.30 9.49
C GLN A 107 -20.41 -7.75 9.28
N GLU A 108 -21.06 -8.32 10.30
CA GLU A 108 -21.64 -9.66 10.25
C GLU A 108 -22.96 -9.72 9.42
N GLU A 109 -23.64 -8.58 9.17
CA GLU A 109 -24.80 -8.49 8.27
C GLU A 109 -24.48 -8.76 6.78
N GLY A 110 -23.23 -9.01 6.42
CA GLY A 110 -22.79 -9.35 5.07
C GLY A 110 -22.72 -8.11 4.14
N GLU A 111 -23.21 -8.22 2.90
CA GLU A 111 -23.03 -7.15 1.90
C GLU A 111 -23.74 -5.83 2.27
N MET A 112 -24.91 -5.90 2.89
CA MET A 112 -25.64 -4.70 3.31
C MET A 112 -24.88 -3.92 4.39
N GLY A 113 -24.32 -4.61 5.37
CA GLY A 113 -23.51 -4.00 6.41
C GLY A 113 -22.20 -3.43 5.89
N ARG A 114 -21.54 -4.16 4.99
CA ARG A 114 -20.30 -3.66 4.33
C ARG A 114 -20.55 -2.37 3.55
N ARG A 115 -21.66 -2.23 2.85
CA ARG A 115 -22.04 -0.99 2.17
C ARG A 115 -22.19 0.18 3.13
N LYS A 116 -22.81 -0.03 4.30
CA LYS A 116 -22.95 1.00 5.35
C LYS A 116 -21.57 1.41 5.92
N ILE A 117 -20.69 0.44 6.19
CA ILE A 117 -19.33 0.72 6.66
C ILE A 117 -18.57 1.55 5.62
N THR A 118 -18.65 1.19 4.33
CA THR A 118 -18.05 1.98 3.24
C THR A 118 -18.61 3.41 3.20
N GLN A 119 -19.90 3.59 3.44
CA GLN A 119 -20.53 4.90 3.50
C GLN A 119 -19.97 5.74 4.68
N TYR A 120 -19.80 5.13 5.86
CA TYR A 120 -19.16 5.81 7.00
C TYR A 120 -17.69 6.15 6.70
N THR A 121 -16.97 5.28 5.99
CA THR A 121 -15.60 5.58 5.53
C THR A 121 -15.58 6.81 4.65
N ARG A 122 -16.51 6.96 3.71
CA ARG A 122 -16.63 8.15 2.84
C ARG A 122 -16.86 9.42 3.65
N TYR A 123 -17.79 9.41 4.61
CA TYR A 123 -18.05 10.57 5.45
C TYR A 123 -16.83 10.95 6.29
N LEU A 124 -16.19 9.97 6.92
CA LEU A 124 -14.98 10.20 7.70
C LEU A 124 -13.83 10.72 6.82
N THR A 125 -13.71 10.23 5.58
CA THR A 125 -12.72 10.73 4.61
C THR A 125 -12.94 12.22 4.31
N VAL A 126 -14.17 12.64 4.07
CA VAL A 126 -14.48 14.06 3.82
C VAL A 126 -14.12 14.94 5.02
N VAL A 127 -14.41 14.49 6.24
CA VAL A 127 -14.03 15.21 7.46
C VAL A 127 -12.51 15.31 7.58
N LEU A 128 -11.80 14.18 7.46
CA LEU A 128 -10.34 14.13 7.58
C LEU A 128 -9.64 14.96 6.50
N CYS A 129 -10.09 14.86 5.24
CA CYS A 129 -9.47 15.64 4.17
C CYS A 129 -9.73 17.16 4.34
N SER A 130 -10.88 17.57 4.86
CA SER A 130 -11.16 18.97 5.17
C SER A 130 -10.21 19.50 6.25
N VAL A 131 -10.01 18.72 7.31
CA VAL A 131 -9.08 19.05 8.40
C VAL A 131 -7.65 19.12 7.85
N GLN A 132 -7.19 18.11 7.10
CA GLN A 132 -5.84 18.09 6.52
C GLN A 132 -5.62 19.21 5.50
N SER A 133 -6.62 19.52 4.67
CA SER A 133 -6.57 20.62 3.70
C SER A 133 -6.41 21.98 4.39
N PHE A 134 -7.09 22.18 5.53
CA PHE A 134 -6.91 23.37 6.34
C PHE A 134 -5.46 23.54 6.82
N GLY A 135 -4.87 22.48 7.36
CA GLY A 135 -3.49 22.51 7.81
C GLY A 135 -2.49 22.81 6.70
N ILE A 136 -2.69 22.20 5.52
CA ILE A 136 -1.83 22.46 4.35
C ILE A 136 -2.01 23.91 3.87
N ALA A 137 -3.23 24.42 3.79
CA ALA A 137 -3.50 25.81 3.40
C ALA A 137 -2.83 26.81 4.35
N TYR A 138 -2.95 26.54 5.67
CA TYR A 138 -2.31 27.36 6.70
C TYR A 138 -0.78 27.30 6.61
N TRP A 139 -0.22 26.11 6.42
CA TRP A 139 1.22 25.92 6.25
C TRP A 139 1.73 26.65 4.99
N LEU A 140 1.07 26.51 3.84
CA LEU A 140 1.45 27.19 2.59
C LEU A 140 1.41 28.72 2.73
N GLN A 141 0.44 29.26 3.44
CA GLN A 141 0.32 30.70 3.66
C GLN A 141 1.46 31.28 4.51
N ASN A 142 1.99 30.49 5.45
CA ASN A 142 3.05 30.91 6.35
C ASN A 142 4.46 30.64 5.80
N GLN A 143 4.59 30.01 4.64
CA GLN A 143 5.89 29.80 4.01
C GLN A 143 6.35 31.07 3.29
N GLN A 144 7.54 31.53 3.65
CA GLN A 144 8.23 32.62 2.98
C GLN A 144 9.41 32.04 2.19
N THR A 145 9.51 32.42 0.93
CA THR A 145 10.62 32.02 0.05
C THR A 145 11.51 33.25 -0.20
N ASN A 146 12.77 33.00 -0.53
CA ASN A 146 13.71 34.07 -0.93
C ASN A 146 13.20 34.91 -2.12
N THR A 147 12.25 34.38 -2.88
CA THR A 147 11.61 35.03 -4.06
C THR A 147 10.31 35.75 -3.71
N GLY A 148 9.84 35.73 -2.45
CA GLY A 148 8.58 36.34 -2.03
C GLY A 148 7.61 35.41 -1.32
N SER A 149 6.36 35.84 -1.19
CA SER A 149 5.29 35.04 -0.61
C SER A 149 4.86 33.93 -1.57
N LEU A 150 4.73 32.69 -1.07
CA LEU A 150 4.27 31.54 -1.88
C LEU A 150 2.83 31.71 -2.36
N VAL A 151 2.02 32.48 -1.62
CA VAL A 151 0.60 32.75 -1.89
C VAL A 151 0.43 34.19 -2.30
N GLY A 152 -0.15 34.44 -3.48
CA GLY A 152 -0.34 35.78 -4.03
C GLY A 152 -1.23 36.70 -3.15
N ASN A 153 -2.31 36.15 -2.58
CA ASN A 153 -3.20 36.84 -1.66
C ASN A 153 -3.44 36.02 -0.40
N PRO A 154 -2.60 36.17 0.64
CA PRO A 154 -2.79 35.46 1.90
C PRO A 154 -4.05 35.95 2.61
N GLY A 155 -4.86 35.03 3.16
CA GLY A 155 -6.08 35.40 3.88
C GLY A 155 -7.05 34.22 4.01
N PRO A 156 -8.16 34.40 4.72
CA PRO A 156 -9.16 33.35 4.93
C PRO A 156 -9.81 32.87 3.63
N GLY A 157 -9.85 33.72 2.60
CA GLY A 157 -10.35 33.35 1.27
C GLY A 157 -9.48 32.29 0.59
N PHE A 158 -8.15 32.43 0.67
CA PHE A 158 -7.21 31.42 0.17
C PHE A 158 -7.37 30.08 0.92
N ILE A 159 -7.47 30.13 2.27
CA ILE A 159 -7.65 28.93 3.08
C ILE A 159 -8.94 28.20 2.69
N ALA A 160 -10.06 28.91 2.60
CA ALA A 160 -11.35 28.34 2.22
C ALA A 160 -11.32 27.71 0.82
N MET A 161 -10.70 28.40 -0.15
CA MET A 161 -10.58 27.94 -1.53
C MET A 161 -9.70 26.71 -1.64
N THR A 162 -8.54 26.70 -0.96
CA THR A 162 -7.63 25.54 -0.91
C THR A 162 -8.29 24.35 -0.23
N MET A 163 -8.99 24.56 0.90
CA MET A 163 -9.76 23.50 1.56
C MET A 163 -10.79 22.86 0.63
N LEU A 164 -11.58 23.69 -0.03
CA LEU A 164 -12.62 23.19 -0.95
C LEU A 164 -12.00 22.43 -2.12
N THR A 165 -10.93 22.97 -2.70
CA THR A 165 -10.25 22.37 -3.86
C THR A 165 -9.65 21.01 -3.51
N LEU A 166 -8.88 20.91 -2.43
CA LEU A 166 -8.23 19.67 -2.02
C LEU A 166 -9.24 18.62 -1.51
N ALA A 167 -10.28 19.06 -0.78
CA ALA A 167 -11.33 18.14 -0.31
C ALA A 167 -12.13 17.57 -1.48
N THR A 168 -12.46 18.40 -2.46
CA THR A 168 -13.14 17.94 -3.68
C THR A 168 -12.25 17.00 -4.48
N GLY A 169 -10.97 17.33 -4.64
CA GLY A 169 -9.99 16.48 -5.32
C GLY A 169 -9.86 15.10 -4.68
N THR A 170 -9.71 15.04 -3.36
CA THR A 170 -9.63 13.76 -2.62
C THR A 170 -10.92 12.94 -2.75
N THR A 171 -12.08 13.60 -2.64
CA THR A 171 -13.38 12.93 -2.81
C THR A 171 -13.53 12.37 -4.23
N PHE A 172 -13.04 13.10 -5.24
CA PHE A 172 -13.04 12.63 -6.61
C PHE A 172 -12.11 11.42 -6.82
N ILE A 173 -10.89 11.43 -6.26
CA ILE A 173 -9.99 10.27 -6.30
C ILE A 173 -10.64 9.05 -5.63
N MET A 174 -11.27 9.24 -4.48
CA MET A 174 -11.99 8.17 -3.79
C MET A 174 -13.08 7.57 -4.70
N TRP A 175 -13.90 8.42 -5.34
CA TRP A 175 -14.90 7.98 -6.29
C TRP A 175 -14.31 7.24 -7.49
N LEU A 176 -13.18 7.74 -8.05
CA LEU A 176 -12.46 7.03 -9.13
C LEU A 176 -12.02 5.64 -8.69
N GLY A 177 -11.43 5.52 -7.49
CA GLY A 177 -10.99 4.23 -6.94
C GLY A 177 -12.15 3.24 -6.77
N GLU A 178 -13.30 3.71 -6.32
CA GLU A 178 -14.51 2.89 -6.21
C GLU A 178 -15.04 2.46 -7.59
N GLN A 179 -15.09 3.36 -8.58
CA GLN A 179 -15.50 3.02 -9.93
C GLN A 179 -14.57 1.97 -10.57
N ILE A 180 -13.26 2.07 -10.36
CA ILE A 180 -12.31 1.06 -10.85
C ILE A 180 -12.60 -0.28 -10.17
N THR A 181 -12.83 -0.30 -8.85
CA THR A 181 -13.11 -1.54 -8.11
C THR A 181 -14.42 -2.20 -8.56
N GLU A 182 -15.47 -1.43 -8.82
CA GLU A 182 -16.78 -1.96 -9.21
C GLU A 182 -16.83 -2.40 -10.68
N ARG A 183 -16.26 -1.62 -11.59
CA ARG A 183 -16.42 -1.80 -13.05
C ARG A 183 -15.15 -2.17 -13.77
N GLY A 184 -14.01 -2.01 -13.14
CA GLY A 184 -12.69 -2.28 -13.71
C GLY A 184 -12.13 -3.64 -13.34
N VAL A 185 -10.81 -3.68 -13.22
CA VAL A 185 -10.02 -4.84 -12.79
C VAL A 185 -9.14 -4.40 -11.61
N GLY A 186 -9.03 -5.24 -10.60
CA GLY A 186 -8.20 -4.98 -9.44
C GLY A 186 -8.90 -4.13 -8.37
N ASN A 187 -8.15 -3.84 -7.30
CA ASN A 187 -8.57 -2.88 -6.29
C ASN A 187 -8.22 -1.46 -6.77
N GLY A 188 -9.24 -0.64 -7.06
CA GLY A 188 -9.03 0.68 -7.66
C GLY A 188 -8.18 1.62 -6.81
N ILE A 189 -8.31 1.56 -5.48
CA ILE A 189 -7.51 2.36 -4.55
C ILE A 189 -6.03 2.00 -4.66
N SER A 190 -5.74 0.71 -4.60
CA SER A 190 -4.38 0.19 -4.74
C SER A 190 -3.79 0.52 -6.12
N LEU A 191 -4.60 0.47 -7.19
CA LEU A 191 -4.17 0.83 -8.55
C LEU A 191 -3.87 2.32 -8.72
N ILE A 192 -4.58 3.21 -8.02
CA ILE A 192 -4.27 4.65 -8.03
C ILE A 192 -2.93 4.90 -7.34
N ILE A 193 -2.65 4.24 -6.19
CA ILE A 193 -1.35 4.32 -5.52
C ILE A 193 -0.24 3.77 -6.44
N PHE A 194 -0.48 2.61 -7.04
CA PHE A 194 0.42 1.99 -8.01
C PHE A 194 0.75 2.95 -9.17
N ALA A 195 -0.28 3.58 -9.76
CA ALA A 195 -0.08 4.55 -10.84
C ALA A 195 0.77 5.74 -10.39
N GLY A 196 0.54 6.27 -9.18
CA GLY A 196 1.36 7.33 -8.59
C GLY A 196 2.84 6.94 -8.45
N ILE A 197 3.11 5.70 -8.03
CA ILE A 197 4.49 5.20 -7.89
C ILE A 197 5.14 4.98 -9.26
N VAL A 198 4.44 4.34 -10.21
CA VAL A 198 4.95 4.06 -11.57
C VAL A 198 5.35 5.35 -12.30
N LEU A 199 4.61 6.42 -12.11
CA LEU A 199 4.88 7.72 -12.75
C LEU A 199 6.22 8.35 -12.31
N ARG A 200 6.78 7.92 -11.19
CA ARG A 200 8.09 8.39 -10.70
C ARG A 200 9.26 7.55 -11.21
N ILE A 201 9.02 6.40 -11.82
CA ILE A 201 10.09 5.53 -12.34
C ILE A 201 10.98 6.27 -13.35
N PRO A 202 10.44 7.00 -14.35
CA PRO A 202 11.27 7.70 -15.31
C PRO A 202 12.20 8.74 -14.67
N SER A 203 11.68 9.60 -13.76
CA SER A 203 12.49 10.61 -13.07
C SER A 203 13.55 9.99 -12.15
N GLY A 204 13.24 8.87 -11.50
CA GLY A 204 14.20 8.12 -10.72
C GLY A 204 15.33 7.52 -11.59
N ALA A 205 14.99 7.02 -12.78
CA ALA A 205 15.96 6.49 -13.73
C ALA A 205 16.88 7.61 -14.29
N GLU A 206 16.33 8.80 -14.55
CA GLU A 206 17.09 9.99 -14.98
C GLU A 206 18.10 10.41 -13.92
N THR A 207 17.69 10.52 -12.66
CA THR A 207 18.57 10.84 -11.53
C THR A 207 19.68 9.80 -11.37
N MET A 208 19.37 8.51 -11.58
CA MET A 208 20.37 7.46 -11.56
C MET A 208 21.38 7.58 -12.72
N TYR A 209 20.88 7.89 -13.91
CA TYR A 209 21.72 8.08 -15.09
C TYR A 209 22.66 9.28 -14.93
N GLU A 210 22.17 10.41 -14.42
CA GLU A 210 23.00 11.58 -14.11
C GLU A 210 24.11 11.25 -13.11
N LYS A 211 23.77 10.51 -12.03
CA LYS A 211 24.76 10.10 -11.03
C LYS A 211 25.77 9.07 -11.57
N LEU A 212 25.36 8.25 -12.53
CA LEU A 212 26.25 7.29 -13.19
C LEU A 212 27.28 8.00 -14.09
N THR A 213 26.86 9.10 -14.75
CA THR A 213 27.67 9.82 -15.73
C THR A 213 28.51 10.95 -15.12
N SER A 214 27.96 11.67 -14.12
CA SER A 214 28.61 12.80 -13.46
C SER A 214 29.31 12.43 -12.15
N GLY A 215 28.96 11.27 -11.56
CA GLY A 215 29.57 10.78 -10.31
C GLY A 215 30.90 10.10 -10.56
N GLY A 216 31.83 10.23 -9.59
CA GLY A 216 33.08 9.50 -9.60
C GLY A 216 32.86 7.97 -9.56
N THR A 217 33.92 7.19 -9.80
CA THR A 217 33.91 5.72 -9.86
C THR A 217 33.23 5.05 -8.66
N GLY A 218 33.32 5.65 -7.46
CA GLY A 218 32.66 5.14 -6.26
C GLY A 218 31.13 5.28 -6.31
N THR A 219 30.61 6.36 -6.87
CA THR A 219 29.18 6.61 -7.03
C THR A 219 28.58 5.68 -8.09
N ALA A 220 29.31 5.43 -9.19
CA ALA A 220 28.88 4.50 -10.23
C ALA A 220 28.76 3.06 -9.68
N LEU A 221 29.73 2.62 -8.88
CA LEU A 221 29.69 1.31 -8.23
C LEU A 221 28.48 1.19 -7.26
N GLY A 222 28.20 2.26 -6.52
CA GLY A 222 27.04 2.34 -5.62
C GLY A 222 25.70 2.23 -6.37
N VAL A 223 25.57 2.88 -7.52
CA VAL A 223 24.36 2.80 -8.37
C VAL A 223 24.17 1.37 -8.92
N ILE A 224 25.24 0.73 -9.37
CA ILE A 224 25.17 -0.66 -9.87
C ILE A 224 24.78 -1.61 -8.73
N ALA A 225 25.39 -1.46 -7.55
CA ALA A 225 25.05 -2.26 -6.38
C ALA A 225 23.58 -2.09 -5.96
N LEU A 226 23.07 -0.85 -6.01
CA LEU A 226 21.66 -0.55 -5.75
C LEU A 226 20.73 -1.23 -6.75
N LEU A 227 21.05 -1.20 -8.05
CA LEU A 227 20.25 -1.88 -9.08
C LEU A 227 20.21 -3.40 -8.86
N ILE A 228 21.34 -4.00 -8.54
CA ILE A 228 21.42 -5.44 -8.22
C ILE A 228 20.57 -5.75 -6.98
N ALA A 229 20.69 -4.94 -5.92
CA ALA A 229 19.88 -5.11 -4.70
C ALA A 229 18.38 -4.97 -4.99
N MET A 230 17.97 -4.02 -5.82
CA MET A 230 16.57 -3.87 -6.24
C MET A 230 16.03 -5.10 -6.96
N VAL A 231 16.80 -5.65 -7.92
CA VAL A 231 16.42 -6.88 -8.65
C VAL A 231 16.27 -8.05 -7.68
N LEU A 232 17.19 -8.19 -6.71
CA LEU A 232 17.11 -9.23 -5.69
C LEU A 232 15.89 -9.06 -4.79
N VAL A 233 15.58 -7.83 -4.36
CA VAL A 233 14.37 -7.54 -3.57
C VAL A 233 13.11 -7.87 -4.36
N ILE A 234 13.04 -7.46 -5.62
CA ILE A 234 11.90 -7.77 -6.51
C ILE A 234 11.72 -9.28 -6.65
N ALA A 235 12.81 -10.02 -6.90
CA ALA A 235 12.77 -11.47 -7.01
C ALA A 235 12.32 -12.12 -5.69
N GLY A 236 12.79 -11.65 -4.55
CA GLY A 236 12.38 -12.09 -3.23
C GLY A 236 10.90 -11.85 -2.96
N ILE A 237 10.38 -10.67 -3.30
CA ILE A 237 8.96 -10.34 -3.15
C ILE A 237 8.10 -11.29 -4.01
N VAL A 238 8.43 -11.45 -5.29
CA VAL A 238 7.69 -12.33 -6.21
C VAL A 238 7.72 -13.79 -5.72
N PHE A 239 8.85 -14.24 -5.20
CA PHE A 239 9.00 -15.59 -4.67
C PHE A 239 8.07 -15.85 -3.47
N VAL A 240 8.03 -14.93 -2.49
CA VAL A 240 7.20 -15.08 -1.29
C VAL A 240 5.71 -14.89 -1.61
N GLU A 241 5.36 -13.90 -2.45
CA GLU A 241 3.95 -13.65 -2.84
C GLU A 241 3.32 -14.81 -3.62
N ARG A 242 4.12 -15.63 -4.31
CA ARG A 242 3.69 -16.87 -4.96
C ARG A 242 3.61 -18.08 -4.02
N GLY A 243 4.09 -17.93 -2.79
CA GLY A 243 4.11 -18.98 -1.80
C GLY A 243 2.71 -19.31 -1.24
N PHE A 244 2.31 -20.59 -1.34
CA PHE A 244 1.05 -21.09 -0.76
C PHE A 244 1.28 -22.29 0.13
N ARG A 245 0.66 -22.29 1.31
CA ARG A 245 0.50 -23.48 2.15
C ARG A 245 -0.79 -24.20 1.73
N LYS A 246 -0.68 -25.40 1.19
CA LYS A 246 -1.83 -26.23 0.80
C LYS A 246 -2.30 -27.03 2.01
N VAL A 247 -3.50 -26.75 2.52
CA VAL A 247 -4.15 -27.54 3.58
C VAL A 247 -5.05 -28.56 2.92
N PRO A 248 -4.85 -29.88 3.13
CA PRO A 248 -5.68 -30.90 2.50
C PRO A 248 -7.09 -30.89 3.12
N ILE A 249 -8.09 -30.97 2.24
CA ILE A 249 -9.51 -31.06 2.61
C ILE A 249 -10.10 -32.25 1.91
N ASN A 250 -10.74 -33.12 2.66
CA ASN A 250 -11.48 -34.26 2.15
C ASN A 250 -12.99 -33.96 2.17
N HIS A 251 -13.67 -34.30 1.12
CA HIS A 251 -15.13 -34.26 1.06
C HIS A 251 -15.71 -35.62 1.39
N ALA A 252 -16.86 -35.63 2.07
CA ALA A 252 -17.57 -36.87 2.35
C ALA A 252 -17.92 -37.60 1.04
N ARG A 253 -17.82 -38.93 1.06
CA ARG A 253 -18.21 -39.75 -0.09
C ARG A 253 -19.69 -39.53 -0.39
N ARG A 254 -20.01 -39.18 -1.63
CA ARG A 254 -21.38 -39.09 -2.11
C ARG A 254 -21.73 -40.36 -2.87
N MET A 255 -22.82 -41.01 -2.51
CA MET A 255 -23.39 -42.08 -3.28
C MET A 255 -24.43 -41.48 -4.24
N VAL A 256 -24.26 -41.68 -5.54
CA VAL A 256 -25.25 -41.33 -6.54
C VAL A 256 -25.78 -42.65 -7.14
N GLY A 257 -26.93 -43.10 -6.64
CA GLY A 257 -27.46 -44.42 -6.97
C GLY A 257 -26.58 -45.56 -6.41
N ARG A 258 -26.23 -46.53 -7.25
CA ARG A 258 -25.35 -47.67 -6.89
C ARG A 258 -23.83 -47.38 -7.07
N GLN A 259 -23.48 -46.21 -7.61
CA GLN A 259 -22.06 -45.86 -7.82
C GLN A 259 -21.55 -44.96 -6.70
N SER A 260 -20.48 -45.42 -6.06
CA SER A 260 -19.71 -44.62 -5.10
C SER A 260 -18.75 -43.72 -5.89
N ILE A 261 -18.93 -42.38 -5.78
CA ILE A 261 -17.96 -41.43 -6.33
C ILE A 261 -16.73 -41.45 -5.42
N PRO A 262 -15.51 -41.63 -5.95
CA PRO A 262 -14.31 -41.62 -5.14
C PRO A 262 -14.16 -40.30 -4.41
N GLN A 263 -13.60 -40.40 -3.19
CA GLN A 263 -13.36 -39.24 -2.34
C GLN A 263 -12.45 -38.24 -3.04
N GLN A 264 -12.97 -37.06 -3.33
CA GLN A 264 -12.21 -36.00 -3.96
C GLN A 264 -11.39 -35.25 -2.92
N GLN A 265 -10.05 -35.34 -3.02
CA GLN A 265 -9.15 -34.54 -2.20
C GLN A 265 -8.98 -33.17 -2.86
N THR A 266 -9.36 -32.13 -2.15
CA THR A 266 -9.13 -30.74 -2.54
C THR A 266 -8.15 -30.12 -1.55
N HIS A 267 -7.52 -29.03 -1.95
CA HIS A 267 -6.59 -28.32 -1.08
C HIS A 267 -7.07 -26.88 -0.93
N MET A 268 -7.05 -26.39 0.30
CA MET A 268 -7.25 -24.96 0.59
C MET A 268 -5.89 -24.25 0.53
N PRO A 269 -5.65 -23.39 -0.46
CA PRO A 269 -4.42 -22.63 -0.54
C PRO A 269 -4.46 -21.45 0.44
N LEU A 270 -3.52 -21.40 1.40
CA LEU A 270 -3.29 -20.25 2.27
C LEU A 270 -2.02 -19.53 1.79
N LYS A 271 -2.11 -18.24 1.46
CA LYS A 271 -0.95 -17.44 1.08
C LYS A 271 0.03 -17.33 2.27
N VAL A 272 1.33 -17.30 2.00
CA VAL A 272 2.35 -17.05 3.04
C VAL A 272 2.19 -15.62 3.57
N ASN A 273 2.01 -14.65 2.67
CA ASN A 273 1.63 -13.29 3.03
C ASN A 273 0.10 -13.13 2.89
N MET A 274 -0.64 -13.40 3.96
CA MET A 274 -2.09 -13.23 4.01
C MET A 274 -2.50 -11.75 4.09
N GLY A 275 -1.65 -10.91 4.68
CA GLY A 275 -1.91 -9.47 4.83
C GLY A 275 -1.73 -8.67 3.54
N GLY A 276 -1.01 -9.22 2.55
CA GLY A 276 -0.65 -8.47 1.36
C GLY A 276 0.18 -7.23 1.71
N VAL A 277 -0.05 -6.13 1.01
CA VAL A 277 0.65 -4.85 1.21
C VAL A 277 -0.05 -3.91 2.20
N ILE A 278 -1.29 -4.20 2.58
CA ILE A 278 -2.14 -3.31 3.39
C ILE A 278 -1.54 -3.00 4.76
N PRO A 279 -0.98 -3.95 5.53
CA PRO A 279 -0.36 -3.66 6.81
C PRO A 279 0.79 -2.65 6.74
N VAL A 280 1.56 -2.68 5.66
CA VAL A 280 2.66 -1.74 5.45
C VAL A 280 2.14 -0.32 5.16
N ILE A 281 1.05 -0.22 4.39
CA ILE A 281 0.37 1.06 4.13
C ILE A 281 -0.22 1.61 5.44
N PHE A 282 -0.77 0.77 6.30
CA PHE A 282 -1.31 1.17 7.60
C PHE A 282 -0.20 1.69 8.53
N ALA A 283 0.90 0.96 8.63
CA ALA A 283 2.04 1.35 9.44
C ALA A 283 2.61 2.71 8.99
N SER A 284 2.82 2.91 7.69
CA SER A 284 3.32 4.16 7.14
C SER A 284 2.35 5.33 7.35
N SER A 285 1.04 5.09 7.20
CA SER A 285 0.02 6.12 7.44
C SER A 285 -0.03 6.58 8.90
N ILE A 286 0.15 5.66 9.86
CA ILE A 286 0.19 6.00 11.29
C ILE A 286 1.48 6.74 11.64
N LEU A 287 2.61 6.37 11.07
CA LEU A 287 3.86 7.12 11.28
C LEU A 287 3.79 8.54 10.71
N ALA A 288 3.04 8.75 9.63
CA ALA A 288 2.83 10.08 9.08
C ALA A 288 1.86 10.96 9.91
N PHE A 289 1.08 10.37 10.82
CA PHE A 289 0.07 11.10 11.59
C PHE A 289 0.65 12.18 12.52
N PRO A 290 1.70 11.96 13.33
CA PRO A 290 2.31 13.00 14.15
C PRO A 290 2.82 14.19 13.33
N GLN A 291 3.41 13.93 12.17
CA GLN A 291 3.87 14.96 11.23
C GLN A 291 2.71 15.79 10.68
N THR A 292 1.58 15.13 10.40
CA THR A 292 0.36 15.81 9.94
C THR A 292 -0.17 16.75 11.02
N ILE A 293 -0.20 16.32 12.29
CA ILE A 293 -0.61 17.17 13.41
C ILE A 293 0.34 18.36 13.58
N LEU A 294 1.65 18.16 13.44
CA LEU A 294 2.63 19.24 13.53
C LEU A 294 2.38 20.32 12.47
N GLY A 295 1.98 19.93 11.26
CA GLY A 295 1.56 20.85 10.20
C GLY A 295 0.40 21.78 10.60
N PHE A 296 -0.50 21.33 11.49
CA PHE A 296 -1.61 22.16 12.02
C PHE A 296 -1.15 23.10 13.15
N VAL A 297 -0.26 22.62 13.98
CA VAL A 297 0.17 23.35 15.20
C VAL A 297 1.17 24.46 14.86
N GLY A 298 1.75 24.42 13.66
CA GLY A 298 2.83 25.29 13.21
C GLY A 298 4.20 24.75 13.60
N ALA A 299 5.19 24.98 12.75
CA ALA A 299 6.57 24.58 13.02
C ALA A 299 7.09 25.38 14.22
N THR A 300 7.43 24.66 15.28
CA THR A 300 8.13 25.20 16.45
C THR A 300 9.53 24.58 16.45
N ASP A 301 10.51 25.33 16.93
CA ASP A 301 11.88 24.82 17.04
C ASP A 301 11.89 23.55 17.91
N PRO A 302 12.39 22.39 17.42
CA PRO A 302 12.42 21.15 18.19
C PRO A 302 13.24 21.26 19.50
N ASN A 303 14.06 22.29 19.59
CA ASN A 303 14.94 22.57 20.74
C ASN A 303 14.29 23.44 21.83
N GLU A 304 13.09 23.97 21.60
CA GLU A 304 12.35 24.66 22.69
C GLU A 304 11.92 23.63 23.74
N THR A 305 12.38 23.84 24.98
CA THR A 305 12.05 22.94 26.10
C THR A 305 10.76 23.38 26.81
N GLY A 306 9.89 22.40 27.09
CA GLY A 306 8.78 22.61 28.04
C GLY A 306 7.40 22.82 27.43
N THR A 307 7.25 22.87 26.10
CA THR A 307 5.95 23.04 25.45
C THR A 307 5.50 21.73 24.78
N PHE A 308 4.19 21.38 24.87
CA PHE A 308 3.61 20.23 24.15
C PHE A 308 3.94 20.26 22.65
N ARG A 309 4.03 21.46 22.08
CA ARG A 309 4.42 21.69 20.68
C ARG A 309 5.84 21.21 20.39
N ALA A 310 6.80 21.53 21.24
CA ALA A 310 8.20 21.11 21.09
C ALA A 310 8.35 19.59 21.23
N TRP A 311 7.62 18.97 22.16
CA TRP A 311 7.57 17.51 22.29
C TRP A 311 6.99 16.86 21.03
N LEU A 312 5.90 17.41 20.48
CA LEU A 312 5.29 16.92 19.25
C LEU A 312 6.21 17.12 18.04
N ALA A 313 6.91 18.27 17.96
CA ALA A 313 7.89 18.54 16.91
C ALA A 313 9.05 17.54 16.96
N LYS A 314 9.59 17.27 18.14
CA LYS A 314 10.64 16.28 18.34
C LYS A 314 10.16 14.87 17.94
N LEU A 315 8.98 14.47 18.41
CA LEU A 315 8.38 13.19 18.04
C LEU A 315 8.18 13.07 16.52
N ALA A 316 7.71 14.13 15.86
CA ALA A 316 7.50 14.16 14.43
C ALA A 316 8.82 14.09 13.64
N VAL A 317 9.89 14.70 14.13
CA VAL A 317 11.24 14.60 13.54
C VAL A 317 11.82 13.20 13.75
N ASP A 318 11.75 12.66 14.96
CA ASP A 318 12.29 11.34 15.31
C ASP A 318 11.57 10.21 14.58
N LEU A 319 10.25 10.34 14.36
CA LEU A 319 9.45 9.37 13.60
C LEU A 319 9.49 9.59 12.09
N GLY A 320 9.69 10.82 11.64
CA GLY A 320 9.73 11.19 10.24
C GLY A 320 11.10 10.99 9.59
N GLY A 321 12.16 11.01 10.39
CA GLY A 321 13.52 10.77 9.92
C GLY A 321 13.72 9.33 9.51
N GLN A 322 13.83 9.08 8.20
CA GLN A 322 14.01 7.72 7.65
C GLN A 322 15.36 7.09 8.03
N ASP A 323 16.29 7.83 8.56
CA ASP A 323 17.62 7.44 9.04
C ASP A 323 17.70 7.25 10.56
N HIS A 324 16.61 7.61 11.30
CA HIS A 324 16.60 7.55 12.76
C HIS A 324 16.28 6.12 13.26
N PRO A 325 17.04 5.56 14.22
CA PRO A 325 16.83 4.21 14.76
C PRO A 325 15.42 3.97 15.31
N LEU A 326 14.83 4.99 15.95
CA LEU A 326 13.49 4.93 16.52
C LEU A 326 12.44 4.73 15.42
N HIS A 327 12.61 5.38 14.27
CA HIS A 327 11.76 5.16 13.09
C HIS A 327 11.74 3.68 12.68
N TYR A 328 12.92 3.07 12.52
CA TYR A 328 13.03 1.65 12.12
C TYR A 328 12.33 0.72 13.13
N LEU A 329 12.52 0.98 14.43
CA LEU A 329 11.93 0.15 15.49
C LEU A 329 10.41 0.29 15.53
N ILE A 330 9.89 1.51 15.52
CA ILE A 330 8.43 1.74 15.57
C ILE A 330 7.77 1.27 14.29
N TYR A 331 8.39 1.52 13.14
CA TYR A 331 7.85 1.10 11.85
C TYR A 331 7.79 -0.42 11.72
N SER A 332 8.85 -1.15 12.09
CA SER A 332 8.84 -2.61 12.08
C SER A 332 7.80 -3.19 13.04
N THR A 333 7.70 -2.63 14.25
CA THR A 333 6.70 -3.05 15.24
C THR A 333 5.28 -2.79 14.74
N ALA A 334 5.03 -1.63 14.12
CA ALA A 334 3.74 -1.29 13.53
C ALA A 334 3.39 -2.24 12.38
N ILE A 335 4.32 -2.57 11.48
CA ILE A 335 4.09 -3.54 10.40
C ILE A 335 3.68 -4.90 10.97
N ILE A 336 4.42 -5.41 11.97
CA ILE A 336 4.12 -6.69 12.60
C ILE A 336 2.73 -6.64 13.25
N PHE A 337 2.45 -5.61 14.05
CA PHE A 337 1.15 -5.43 14.71
C PHE A 337 0.00 -5.40 13.70
N PHE A 338 0.11 -4.56 12.68
CA PHE A 338 -0.94 -4.45 11.66
C PHE A 338 -1.10 -5.70 10.81
N THR A 339 -0.04 -6.48 10.62
CA THR A 339 -0.16 -7.76 9.89
C THR A 339 -1.00 -8.75 10.67
N PHE A 340 -0.75 -8.93 11.96
CA PHE A 340 -1.56 -9.80 12.81
C PHE A 340 -2.99 -9.27 12.93
N PHE A 341 -3.16 -7.99 13.16
CA PHE A 341 -4.45 -7.33 13.26
C PHE A 341 -5.30 -7.51 11.99
N TYR A 342 -4.73 -7.23 10.83
CA TYR A 342 -5.44 -7.32 9.56
C TYR A 342 -5.83 -8.76 9.20
N VAL A 343 -4.93 -9.71 9.40
CA VAL A 343 -5.22 -11.12 9.14
C VAL A 343 -6.32 -11.63 10.07
N SER A 344 -6.35 -11.22 11.34
CA SER A 344 -7.40 -11.62 12.29
C SER A 344 -8.78 -11.11 11.92
N ILE A 345 -8.87 -9.95 11.24
CA ILE A 345 -10.15 -9.39 10.77
C ILE A 345 -10.63 -10.06 9.49
N ILE A 346 -9.71 -10.32 8.55
CA ILE A 346 -10.11 -10.84 7.22
C ILE A 346 -10.42 -12.32 7.28
N PHE A 347 -9.67 -13.08 8.07
CA PHE A 347 -9.81 -14.52 8.11
C PHE A 347 -10.42 -14.99 9.43
N ASN A 348 -11.75 -15.16 9.41
CA ASN A 348 -12.48 -15.72 10.53
C ASN A 348 -12.41 -17.26 10.47
N THR A 349 -11.53 -17.86 11.30
CA THR A 349 -11.29 -19.31 11.34
C THR A 349 -12.54 -20.10 11.75
N ASP A 350 -13.36 -19.56 12.66
CA ASP A 350 -14.60 -20.20 13.11
C ASP A 350 -15.63 -20.28 11.99
N GLU A 351 -15.79 -19.21 11.22
CA GLU A 351 -16.70 -19.15 10.07
C GLU A 351 -16.26 -20.15 8.99
N VAL A 352 -14.95 -20.16 8.66
CA VAL A 352 -14.40 -21.10 7.67
C VAL A 352 -14.59 -22.55 8.11
N ALA A 353 -14.30 -22.88 9.38
CA ALA A 353 -14.49 -24.23 9.92
C ALA A 353 -15.96 -24.66 9.91
N ASN A 354 -16.89 -23.72 10.24
CA ASN A 354 -18.32 -23.98 10.17
C ASN A 354 -18.82 -24.17 8.72
N ASN A 355 -18.30 -23.41 7.78
CA ASN A 355 -18.62 -23.55 6.35
C ASN A 355 -18.10 -24.89 5.79
N LEU A 356 -16.89 -25.30 6.17
CA LEU A 356 -16.37 -26.62 5.83
C LEU A 356 -17.28 -27.73 6.37
N ARG A 357 -17.71 -27.64 7.64
CA ARG A 357 -18.63 -28.60 8.27
C ARG A 357 -19.97 -28.66 7.56
N LYS A 358 -20.57 -27.50 7.24
CA LYS A 358 -21.86 -27.42 6.51
C LYS A 358 -21.78 -28.07 5.13
N ASN A 359 -20.64 -27.94 4.45
CA ASN A 359 -20.39 -28.51 3.13
C ASN A 359 -19.96 -29.99 3.15
N GLY A 360 -19.92 -30.62 4.34
CA GLY A 360 -19.48 -32.00 4.50
C GLY A 360 -17.97 -32.20 4.20
N ALA A 361 -17.21 -31.13 4.27
CA ALA A 361 -15.76 -31.14 4.09
C ALA A 361 -15.05 -31.16 5.45
N PHE A 362 -13.93 -31.85 5.53
CA PHE A 362 -13.15 -31.97 6.77
C PHE A 362 -11.64 -32.05 6.49
N VAL A 363 -10.85 -31.66 7.46
CA VAL A 363 -9.40 -31.83 7.42
C VAL A 363 -9.06 -33.24 7.89
N PRO A 364 -8.26 -34.02 7.15
CA PRO A 364 -7.90 -35.38 7.54
C PRO A 364 -7.27 -35.42 8.94
N GLY A 365 -7.76 -36.31 9.81
CA GLY A 365 -7.26 -36.48 11.17
C GLY A 365 -7.79 -35.48 12.21
N ILE A 366 -8.61 -34.48 11.82
CA ILE A 366 -9.14 -33.45 12.72
C ILE A 366 -10.67 -33.49 12.74
N ARG A 367 -11.27 -33.43 13.95
CA ARG A 367 -12.74 -33.39 14.07
C ARG A 367 -13.30 -32.07 13.50
N PRO A 368 -14.35 -32.13 12.65
CA PRO A 368 -15.02 -30.93 12.13
C PRO A 368 -15.57 -30.05 13.25
N GLY A 369 -15.46 -28.74 13.09
CA GLY A 369 -15.95 -27.73 14.05
C GLY A 369 -14.80 -27.02 14.75
N LYS A 370 -14.90 -26.80 16.08
CA LYS A 370 -13.97 -25.97 16.85
C LYS A 370 -12.49 -26.42 16.72
N ARG A 371 -12.23 -27.74 16.75
CA ARG A 371 -10.85 -28.26 16.58
C ARG A 371 -10.27 -27.95 15.20
N THR A 372 -11.12 -27.88 14.16
CA THR A 372 -10.67 -27.45 12.83
C THR A 372 -10.36 -25.94 12.82
N ALA A 373 -11.15 -25.13 13.52
CA ALA A 373 -10.88 -23.70 13.69
C ALA A 373 -9.55 -23.47 14.43
N ASP A 374 -9.32 -24.18 15.54
CA ASP A 374 -8.08 -24.08 16.32
C ASP A 374 -6.84 -24.46 15.47
N TYR A 375 -6.94 -25.53 14.70
CA TYR A 375 -5.87 -25.97 13.79
C TYR A 375 -5.59 -24.94 12.68
N LEU A 376 -6.63 -24.39 12.07
CA LEU A 376 -6.48 -23.34 11.06
C LEU A 376 -5.87 -22.09 11.67
N ASN A 377 -6.26 -21.72 12.90
CA ASN A 377 -5.71 -20.57 13.59
C ASN A 377 -4.21 -20.76 13.92
N GLU A 378 -3.79 -21.97 14.31
CA GLU A 378 -2.38 -22.28 14.54
C GLU A 378 -1.56 -22.14 13.25
N ILE A 379 -2.05 -22.67 12.12
CA ILE A 379 -1.38 -22.51 10.81
C ILE A 379 -1.31 -21.05 10.42
N LEU A 380 -2.42 -20.30 10.56
CA LEU A 380 -2.47 -18.87 10.23
C LEU A 380 -1.51 -18.07 11.07
N THR A 381 -1.45 -18.28 12.37
CA THR A 381 -0.52 -17.60 13.28
C THR A 381 0.92 -17.80 12.84
N ARG A 382 1.31 -19.04 12.50
CA ARG A 382 2.65 -19.35 12.00
C ARG A 382 2.95 -18.68 10.67
N LEU A 383 2.01 -18.73 9.71
CA LEU A 383 2.16 -18.07 8.41
C LEU A 383 2.22 -16.55 8.56
N THR A 384 1.36 -15.97 9.40
CA THR A 384 1.33 -14.54 9.68
C THR A 384 2.62 -14.05 10.32
N THR A 385 3.22 -14.85 11.24
CA THR A 385 4.52 -14.51 11.84
C THR A 385 5.62 -14.43 10.77
N VAL A 386 5.70 -15.44 9.90
CA VAL A 386 6.69 -15.44 8.80
C VAL A 386 6.41 -14.28 7.83
N GLY A 387 5.14 -14.08 7.47
CA GLY A 387 4.72 -12.98 6.60
C GLY A 387 5.02 -11.59 7.18
N ALA A 388 4.79 -11.40 8.49
CA ALA A 388 5.06 -10.13 9.17
C ALA A 388 6.55 -9.79 9.22
N ILE A 389 7.40 -10.77 9.53
CA ILE A 389 8.86 -10.60 9.51
C ILE A 389 9.33 -10.30 8.07
N TYR A 390 8.82 -11.04 7.09
CA TYR A 390 9.11 -10.79 5.68
C TYR A 390 8.74 -9.37 5.26
N LEU A 391 7.52 -8.91 5.59
CA LEU A 391 7.06 -7.55 5.27
C LEU A 391 7.94 -6.48 5.92
N ALA A 392 8.32 -6.67 7.20
CA ALA A 392 9.21 -5.75 7.89
C ALA A 392 10.59 -5.68 7.22
N VAL A 393 11.20 -6.82 6.90
CA VAL A 393 12.51 -6.88 6.23
C VAL A 393 12.46 -6.21 4.85
N VAL A 394 11.44 -6.53 4.04
CA VAL A 394 11.31 -5.97 2.68
C VAL A 394 11.00 -4.48 2.71
N ALA A 395 10.23 -4.00 3.68
CA ALA A 395 9.91 -2.58 3.82
C ALA A 395 11.13 -1.76 4.27
N LEU A 396 11.94 -2.30 5.19
CA LEU A 396 13.08 -1.60 5.80
C LEU A 396 14.37 -1.70 4.98
N MET A 397 14.60 -2.84 4.29
CA MET A 397 15.87 -3.09 3.59
C MET A 397 16.24 -1.99 2.58
N PRO A 398 15.36 -1.54 1.68
CA PRO A 398 15.71 -0.46 0.75
C PRO A 398 15.88 0.90 1.45
N GLN A 399 15.11 1.19 2.50
CA GLN A 399 15.32 2.41 3.29
C GLN A 399 16.71 2.42 3.94
N PHE A 400 17.12 1.30 4.50
CA PHE A 400 18.45 1.12 5.08
C PHE A 400 19.56 1.32 4.04
N LEU A 401 19.39 0.82 2.82
CA LEU A 401 20.35 1.00 1.74
C LEU A 401 20.44 2.45 1.25
N LEU A 402 19.30 3.17 1.22
CA LEU A 402 19.25 4.53 0.70
C LEU A 402 19.67 5.59 1.72
N ALA A 403 19.09 5.52 2.93
CA ALA A 403 19.29 6.52 3.99
C ALA A 403 20.46 6.17 4.93
N GLY A 404 20.84 4.89 5.01
CA GLY A 404 21.76 4.41 6.03
C GLY A 404 21.10 4.30 7.41
N PHE A 405 21.90 4.02 8.40
CA PHE A 405 21.47 3.93 9.79
C PHE A 405 22.38 4.81 10.65
N GLN A 406 21.82 5.85 11.22
CA GLN A 406 22.58 6.77 12.07
C GLN A 406 22.75 6.19 13.48
N PHE A 407 23.87 5.50 13.71
CA PHE A 407 24.19 4.90 15.00
C PHE A 407 24.38 5.95 16.10
N GLN A 408 24.71 7.20 15.76
CA GLN A 408 24.94 8.29 16.73
C GLN A 408 23.78 8.52 17.71
N TYR A 409 22.54 8.18 17.33
CA TYR A 409 21.36 8.33 18.20
C TYR A 409 21.16 7.16 19.17
N LEU A 410 21.98 6.11 19.10
CA LEU A 410 21.93 5.02 20.09
C LEU A 410 22.62 5.46 21.40
N PRO A 411 21.94 5.37 22.55
CA PRO A 411 22.53 5.74 23.82
C PRO A 411 23.71 4.83 24.16
N LEU A 412 24.77 5.36 24.76
CA LEU A 412 26.00 4.73 25.26
C LEU A 412 27.01 4.23 24.21
N ILE A 413 26.57 3.67 23.07
CA ILE A 413 27.49 2.95 22.16
C ILE A 413 27.49 3.58 20.74
N GLY A 414 26.54 4.47 20.46
CA GLY A 414 26.28 4.96 19.11
C GLY A 414 27.40 5.80 18.51
N ALA A 415 27.90 6.79 19.26
CA ALA A 415 28.93 7.71 18.77
C ALA A 415 30.27 7.04 18.39
N PRO A 416 30.84 6.12 19.19
CA PRO A 416 32.07 5.42 18.81
C PRO A 416 31.88 4.47 17.62
N ILE A 417 30.73 3.80 17.52
CA ILE A 417 30.44 2.93 16.38
C ILE A 417 30.28 3.75 15.10
N ASP A 418 29.53 4.85 15.15
CA ASP A 418 29.31 5.73 14.01
C ASP A 418 30.63 6.30 13.47
N SER A 419 31.52 6.78 14.34
CA SER A 419 32.84 7.29 13.95
C SER A 419 33.72 6.19 13.34
N MET A 420 33.71 4.97 13.88
CA MET A 420 34.47 3.83 13.37
C MET A 420 33.97 3.39 11.99
N LEU A 421 32.65 3.35 11.77
CA LEU A 421 32.06 2.96 10.50
C LEU A 421 32.27 4.03 9.41
N ARG A 422 32.21 5.32 9.77
CA ARG A 422 32.45 6.44 8.83
C ARG A 422 33.89 6.55 8.41
N SER A 423 34.84 6.20 9.27
CA SER A 423 36.28 6.26 8.95
C SER A 423 36.73 5.23 7.92
N ASN A 424 35.97 4.15 7.74
CA ASN A 424 36.30 3.08 6.81
C ASN A 424 35.44 3.20 5.53
N PRO A 425 36.04 3.39 4.34
CA PRO A 425 35.30 3.56 3.09
C PRO A 425 34.44 2.35 2.69
N LEU A 426 34.77 1.14 3.19
CA LEU A 426 33.99 -0.07 2.95
C LEU A 426 32.72 -0.16 3.80
N THR A 427 32.64 0.56 4.92
CA THR A 427 31.51 0.51 5.86
C THR A 427 30.75 1.83 5.97
N SER A 428 31.29 2.92 5.41
CA SER A 428 30.68 4.25 5.47
C SER A 428 29.26 4.28 4.89
N TRP A 429 28.95 3.43 3.90
CA TRP A 429 27.61 3.33 3.33
C TRP A 429 26.55 2.82 4.34
N LEU A 430 26.95 2.11 5.40
CA LEU A 430 26.04 1.65 6.44
C LEU A 430 25.45 2.82 7.25
N THR A 431 26.22 3.90 7.37
CA THR A 431 25.83 5.08 8.16
C THR A 431 25.27 6.21 7.31
N THR A 432 25.79 6.38 6.10
CA THR A 432 25.43 7.48 5.19
C THR A 432 24.51 7.05 4.04
N GLY A 433 24.22 5.74 3.95
CA GLY A 433 23.57 5.17 2.78
C GLY A 433 24.47 5.23 1.53
N ILE A 434 23.95 4.74 0.42
CA ILE A 434 24.65 4.76 -0.88
C ILE A 434 24.72 6.18 -1.48
N GLY A 435 24.10 7.18 -0.83
CA GLY A 435 24.11 8.57 -1.27
C GLY A 435 23.31 8.84 -2.55
N VAL A 436 22.53 7.88 -3.00
CA VAL A 436 21.65 8.01 -4.16
C VAL A 436 20.25 8.33 -3.64
N GLN A 437 19.76 9.54 -3.92
CA GLN A 437 18.37 9.87 -3.64
C GLN A 437 17.49 9.17 -4.67
N PHE A 438 17.08 7.95 -4.35
CA PHE A 438 16.18 7.19 -5.18
C PHE A 438 14.81 7.13 -4.50
N TYR A 439 13.78 7.60 -5.19
CA TYR A 439 12.42 7.74 -4.65
C TYR A 439 11.68 6.41 -4.43
N PHE A 440 12.31 5.26 -4.67
CA PHE A 440 11.72 3.94 -4.46
C PHE A 440 12.15 3.36 -3.11
N GLY A 441 11.47 3.76 -2.05
CA GLY A 441 11.59 3.09 -0.75
C GLY A 441 11.03 1.67 -0.80
N GLY A 442 11.35 0.85 0.21
CA GLY A 442 10.88 -0.54 0.29
C GLY A 442 9.37 -0.69 0.23
N THR A 443 8.65 0.26 0.83
CA THR A 443 7.19 0.33 0.77
C THR A 443 6.67 0.50 -0.65
N SER A 444 7.29 1.37 -1.45
CA SER A 444 6.86 1.63 -2.83
C SER A 444 7.07 0.41 -3.72
N LEU A 445 8.21 -0.29 -3.59
CA LEU A 445 8.49 -1.53 -4.34
C LEU A 445 7.51 -2.64 -3.93
N LEU A 446 7.23 -2.77 -2.64
CA LEU A 446 6.32 -3.78 -2.13
C LEU A 446 4.89 -3.53 -2.62
N ILE A 447 4.43 -2.27 -2.58
CA ILE A 447 3.11 -1.88 -3.11
C ILE A 447 3.08 -2.10 -4.63
N LEU A 448 4.12 -1.71 -5.36
CA LEU A 448 4.20 -1.87 -6.81
C LEU A 448 4.03 -3.34 -7.22
N ILE A 449 4.81 -4.23 -6.62
CA ILE A 449 4.80 -5.66 -6.98
C ILE A 449 3.54 -6.34 -6.45
N GLY A 450 3.13 -6.06 -5.21
CA GLY A 450 1.95 -6.67 -4.60
C GLY A 450 0.68 -6.33 -5.36
N VAL A 451 0.47 -5.06 -5.72
CA VAL A 451 -0.70 -4.64 -6.51
C VAL A 451 -0.68 -5.21 -7.92
N ALA A 452 0.51 -5.25 -8.57
CA ALA A 452 0.65 -5.89 -9.88
C ALA A 452 0.30 -7.37 -9.83
N MET A 453 0.80 -8.10 -8.83
CA MET A 453 0.53 -9.54 -8.63
C MET A 453 -0.94 -9.80 -8.32
N ASP A 454 -1.57 -9.01 -7.44
CA ASP A 454 -2.99 -9.18 -7.12
C ASP A 454 -3.88 -8.87 -8.33
N THR A 455 -3.54 -7.86 -9.11
CA THR A 455 -4.26 -7.53 -10.34
C THR A 455 -4.11 -8.64 -11.39
N MET A 456 -2.90 -9.18 -11.56
CA MET A 456 -2.66 -10.33 -12.45
C MET A 456 -3.45 -11.55 -12.02
N ASN A 457 -3.44 -11.91 -10.74
CA ASN A 457 -4.20 -13.05 -10.20
C ASN A 457 -5.71 -12.89 -10.44
N GLN A 458 -6.25 -11.67 -10.33
CA GLN A 458 -7.65 -11.39 -10.64
C GLN A 458 -7.96 -11.55 -12.13
N ILE A 459 -7.08 -11.08 -13.00
CA ILE A 459 -7.21 -11.25 -14.46
C ILE A 459 -7.16 -12.74 -14.82
N GLU A 460 -6.21 -13.49 -14.29
CA GLU A 460 -6.08 -14.92 -14.52
C GLU A 460 -7.32 -15.69 -14.05
N SER A 461 -7.84 -15.36 -12.87
CA SER A 461 -9.06 -16.00 -12.35
C SER A 461 -10.28 -15.75 -13.23
N GLN A 462 -10.42 -14.53 -13.78
CA GLN A 462 -11.49 -14.21 -14.71
C GLN A 462 -11.33 -14.90 -16.08
N LEU A 463 -10.09 -15.07 -16.54
CA LEU A 463 -9.80 -15.83 -17.77
C LEU A 463 -10.14 -17.32 -17.62
N ILE A 464 -9.76 -17.93 -16.50
CA ILE A 464 -10.03 -19.36 -16.22
C ILE A 464 -11.53 -19.60 -16.11
N MET A 465 -12.28 -18.78 -15.40
CA MET A 465 -13.75 -18.93 -15.29
C MET A 465 -14.42 -18.93 -16.64
N ARG A 466 -13.99 -18.10 -17.58
CA ARG A 466 -14.59 -18.02 -18.91
C ARG A 466 -14.13 -19.09 -19.89
N HIS A 467 -12.95 -19.68 -19.69
CA HIS A 467 -12.56 -20.87 -20.45
C HIS A 467 -13.48 -22.04 -20.11
N TYR A 468 -13.94 -22.14 -18.86
CA TYR A 468 -14.95 -23.13 -18.45
C TYR A 468 -16.32 -22.85 -19.07
N ASP A 469 -16.77 -21.62 -19.18
CA ASP A 469 -18.02 -21.24 -19.85
C ASP A 469 -17.95 -21.54 -21.35
N GLY A 470 -16.78 -21.48 -21.99
CA GLY A 470 -16.56 -21.88 -23.37
C GLY A 470 -16.75 -23.40 -23.63
N PHE A 471 -16.47 -24.25 -22.64
CA PHE A 471 -16.77 -25.68 -22.67
C PHE A 471 -18.26 -25.98 -22.47
N LEU A 472 -18.99 -25.10 -21.80
CA LEU A 472 -20.44 -25.16 -21.60
C LEU A 472 -21.22 -24.40 -22.68
N GLY A 473 -20.60 -24.10 -23.83
CA GLY A 473 -21.09 -23.27 -24.92
C GLY A 473 -22.60 -23.24 -25.18
N PRO A 474 -23.13 -22.22 -25.91
CA PRO A 474 -24.58 -21.97 -26.06
C PRO A 474 -25.36 -23.06 -26.77
N ARG A 475 -24.70 -24.13 -27.18
CA ARG A 475 -25.28 -25.40 -27.57
C ARG A 475 -24.96 -26.46 -26.52
N GLY A 476 -25.58 -26.35 -25.37
CA GLY A 476 -25.75 -27.46 -24.46
C GLY A 476 -26.41 -28.59 -25.27
N ARG A 477 -25.61 -29.47 -25.85
CA ARG A 477 -26.09 -30.77 -26.30
C ARG A 477 -26.73 -31.40 -25.05
N ARG A 478 -28.07 -31.23 -24.93
CA ARG A 478 -28.89 -32.11 -24.11
C ARG A 478 -28.39 -33.52 -24.41
N MET A 479 -27.71 -34.14 -23.48
CA MET A 479 -27.52 -35.59 -23.49
C MET A 479 -28.91 -36.18 -23.48
N ARG A 480 -29.41 -36.46 -24.65
CA ARG A 480 -30.59 -37.31 -24.84
C ARG A 480 -30.21 -38.63 -24.20
N GLY A 481 -30.75 -38.86 -23.02
CA GLY A 481 -30.67 -40.15 -22.39
C GLY A 481 -31.19 -41.15 -23.41
N ARG A 482 -30.33 -42.06 -23.83
CA ARG A 482 -30.69 -43.27 -24.55
C ARG A 482 -31.61 -44.05 -23.61
N ARG A 483 -32.92 -43.89 -23.76
CA ARG A 483 -33.86 -44.91 -23.33
C ARG A 483 -33.53 -46.14 -24.18
N ALA A 484 -32.83 -47.10 -23.58
CA ALA A 484 -32.77 -48.45 -24.06
C ALA A 484 -34.12 -49.10 -23.77
N MET A 485 -34.69 -49.67 -24.79
CA MET A 485 -35.72 -50.73 -24.71
C MET A 485 -35.17 -51.90 -23.92
#